data_c16d20b0a26abb24dfc142c2a32d25a4
#
_entry.id   c16d20b0a26abb24dfc142c2a32d25a4
#
_cell.length_a   1.000
_cell.length_b   1.000
_cell.length_c   1.000
_cell.angle_alpha   90.00
_cell.angle_beta   90.00
_cell.angle_gamma   90.00
#
_symmetry.space_group_name_H-M   'P 1'
#
loop_
_entity.id
_entity.type
_entity.pdbx_description
1 polymer ?
#
loop_
_entity_poly.entity_id
_entity_poly.type
_entity_poly.pdbx_seq_one_letter_code
_entity_poly.pdbx_strand_id
1 'polypeptide(L)'
;AAPSCGGISDRTSNDALFRQTIGDDAFLKRLSCPIMFLSPANDFHGRIDDLQTAVTEIKSDDWRISCSPHHNHQDTAPYEVGTQLWFDQALKGGLQLPETPHIDFQLNTKSGIPCCRVQADPSLPIRSVDIYFTRHGEPGGTDVVNRFWHHTPAVLTDGTWSADLHLTNVNQPLWAYANVCYELDKPITGAGYYYRVYTTQQFVLSSRMEMRTVEDLAAAGVQATQKPTLLIEDFEPDWEYEWFTYRPEKWGRKTHKIHDQRYQPPAGVRLALSVRSAHPNTLVIGLGEYATEVHLTGGPQFQSVVLSHEDFTNAEGKPLTTWADIKELRLGDQETLKSKTNQKEHKRQLGGGWQGEKPVFRNLHWIP
;
A
#
# COMPACT_ATOMS: atom_id res chain seq x y z
N ALA A 1 9.57 -22.73 1.00
CA ALA A 1 8.44 -22.40 0.15
C ALA A 1 8.18 -20.89 0.20
N ALA A 2 7.69 -20.31 -0.88
CA ALA A 2 7.31 -18.92 -0.97
C ALA A 2 5.92 -18.83 -1.64
N PRO A 3 4.84 -19.13 -0.91
CA PRO A 3 3.50 -19.02 -1.46
C PRO A 3 3.14 -17.54 -1.66
N SER A 4 2.50 -17.26 -2.77
CA SER A 4 1.94 -15.94 -3.09
C SER A 4 0.43 -15.85 -2.88
N CYS A 5 -0.19 -16.96 -2.50
CA CYS A 5 -1.63 -17.05 -2.26
C CYS A 5 -1.83 -17.77 -0.94
N GLY A 6 -2.72 -17.34 -0.14
CA GLY A 6 -3.05 -18.02 1.10
C GLY A 6 -4.47 -17.70 1.48
N GLY A 7 -5.30 -18.59 1.35
CA GLY A 7 -6.17 -18.75 2.02
C GLY A 7 -7.60 -18.54 2.26
N ILE A 8 -8.13 -17.39 2.62
CA ILE A 8 -9.53 -17.20 2.99
C ILE A 8 -10.50 -17.52 1.84
N SER A 9 -10.15 -17.15 0.62
CA SER A 9 -10.97 -17.47 -0.56
C SER A 9 -11.17 -18.98 -0.69
N ASP A 10 -10.15 -19.77 -0.38
CA ASP A 10 -10.23 -21.23 -0.40
C ASP A 10 -11.07 -21.75 0.78
N ARG A 11 -10.91 -21.16 1.97
CA ARG A 11 -11.68 -21.51 3.17
C ARG A 11 -13.17 -21.26 3.01
N THR A 12 -13.56 -20.24 2.23
CA THR A 12 -14.94 -19.88 1.97
C THR A 12 -15.58 -20.64 0.80
N SER A 13 -14.81 -21.45 0.06
CA SER A 13 -15.34 -22.28 -1.00
C SER A 13 -16.37 -23.29 -0.46
N ASN A 14 -17.53 -23.37 -1.13
CA ASN A 14 -18.56 -24.37 -0.83
C ASN A 14 -18.24 -25.75 -1.41
N ASP A 15 -17.23 -25.87 -2.26
CA ASP A 15 -16.79 -27.16 -2.84
C ASP A 15 -15.89 -27.88 -1.83
N ALA A 16 -16.46 -28.91 -1.20
CA ALA A 16 -15.75 -29.71 -0.19
C ALA A 16 -14.56 -30.48 -0.77
N LEU A 17 -14.65 -30.93 -2.02
CA LEU A 17 -13.54 -31.63 -2.67
C LEU A 17 -12.40 -30.69 -2.97
N PHE A 18 -12.69 -29.51 -3.51
CA PHE A 18 -11.71 -28.47 -3.74
C PHE A 18 -10.96 -28.10 -2.44
N ARG A 19 -11.70 -27.83 -1.37
CA ARG A 19 -11.13 -27.49 -0.05
C ARG A 19 -10.26 -28.60 0.55
N GLN A 20 -10.53 -29.86 0.25
CA GLN A 20 -9.75 -30.99 0.77
C GLN A 20 -8.53 -31.35 -0.09
N THR A 21 -8.53 -30.97 -1.37
CA THR A 21 -7.55 -31.49 -2.33
C THR A 21 -6.72 -30.43 -3.03
N ILE A 22 -7.25 -29.22 -3.24
CA ILE A 22 -6.60 -28.14 -4.00
C ILE A 22 -6.44 -26.88 -3.16
N GLY A 23 -7.40 -26.59 -2.27
CA GLY A 23 -7.37 -25.41 -1.44
C GLY A 23 -6.07 -25.31 -0.62
N ASP A 24 -5.46 -24.13 -0.60
CA ASP A 24 -4.18 -23.89 0.08
C ASP A 24 -4.26 -24.29 1.56
N ASP A 25 -5.38 -24.05 2.22
CA ASP A 25 -5.60 -24.37 3.63
C ASP A 25 -5.54 -25.89 3.93
N ALA A 26 -5.79 -26.75 2.95
CA ALA A 26 -5.69 -28.19 3.12
C ALA A 26 -4.25 -28.67 3.41
N PHE A 27 -3.26 -27.88 2.98
CA PHE A 27 -1.84 -28.26 3.06
C PHE A 27 -1.09 -27.53 4.17
N LEU A 28 -1.61 -26.42 4.70
CA LEU A 28 -0.93 -25.60 5.72
C LEU A 28 -0.46 -26.46 6.92
N LYS A 29 -1.33 -27.32 7.45
CA LYS A 29 -1.01 -28.20 8.58
C LYS A 29 0.07 -29.25 8.30
N ARG A 30 0.45 -29.42 7.03
CA ARG A 30 1.48 -30.38 6.59
C ARG A 30 2.82 -29.69 6.30
N LEU A 31 2.83 -28.37 6.22
CA LEU A 31 4.03 -27.59 5.94
C LEU A 31 4.95 -27.61 7.16
N SER A 32 6.13 -28.20 6.99
CA SER A 32 7.17 -28.29 8.02
C SER A 32 8.50 -27.69 7.55
N CYS A 33 8.56 -27.21 6.31
CA CYS A 33 9.74 -26.52 5.78
C CYS A 33 9.69 -25.00 6.11
N PRO A 34 10.83 -24.31 6.09
CA PRO A 34 10.89 -22.85 6.17
C PRO A 34 10.03 -22.17 5.09
N ILE A 35 9.32 -21.09 5.45
CA ILE A 35 8.35 -20.42 4.57
C ILE A 35 8.60 -18.90 4.54
N MET A 36 8.60 -18.33 3.34
CA MET A 36 8.55 -16.88 3.11
C MET A 36 7.24 -16.51 2.44
N PHE A 37 6.45 -15.64 3.06
CA PHE A 37 5.22 -15.10 2.51
C PHE A 37 5.49 -13.76 1.84
N LEU A 38 5.14 -13.64 0.55
CA LEU A 38 5.03 -12.35 -0.15
C LEU A 38 3.55 -12.02 -0.26
N SER A 39 3.14 -10.96 0.42
CA SER A 39 1.72 -10.63 0.54
C SER A 39 1.52 -9.12 0.54
N PRO A 40 1.47 -8.47 -0.63
CA PRO A 40 1.16 -7.06 -0.73
C PRO A 40 -0.16 -6.72 -0.02
N ALA A 41 -0.21 -5.55 0.63
CA ALA A 41 -1.29 -5.21 1.56
C ALA A 41 -2.68 -5.11 0.92
N ASN A 42 -2.72 -4.85 -0.39
CA ASN A 42 -3.94 -4.74 -1.18
C ASN A 42 -4.11 -5.89 -2.19
N ASP A 43 -3.39 -7.00 -2.00
CA ASP A 43 -3.54 -8.16 -2.88
C ASP A 43 -4.91 -8.81 -2.69
N PHE A 44 -5.62 -9.02 -3.81
CA PHE A 44 -6.93 -9.66 -3.82
C PHE A 44 -6.86 -11.19 -3.71
N HIS A 45 -5.69 -11.78 -3.95
CA HIS A 45 -5.43 -13.22 -3.81
C HIS A 45 -4.67 -13.54 -2.52
N GLY A 46 -3.46 -12.98 -2.37
CA GLY A 46 -2.58 -13.24 -1.24
C GLY A 46 -2.80 -12.28 -0.09
N ARG A 47 -3.97 -12.32 0.53
CA ARG A 47 -4.40 -11.35 1.54
C ARG A 47 -3.57 -11.41 2.80
N ILE A 48 -3.03 -10.29 3.23
CA ILE A 48 -2.29 -10.16 4.49
C ILE A 48 -3.17 -10.53 5.71
N ASP A 49 -4.45 -10.23 5.67
CA ASP A 49 -5.41 -10.56 6.74
C ASP A 49 -5.57 -12.08 6.94
N ASP A 50 -5.30 -12.89 5.93
CA ASP A 50 -5.32 -14.35 6.03
C ASP A 50 -4.08 -14.94 6.65
N LEU A 51 -2.94 -14.26 6.56
CA LEU A 51 -1.68 -14.74 7.10
C LEU A 51 -1.74 -14.96 8.60
N GLN A 52 -2.60 -14.23 9.32
CA GLN A 52 -2.81 -14.45 10.75
C GLN A 52 -3.20 -15.90 11.04
N THR A 53 -4.15 -16.43 10.28
CA THR A 53 -4.59 -17.81 10.44
C THR A 53 -3.58 -18.77 9.84
N ALA A 54 -3.05 -18.48 8.66
CA ALA A 54 -2.10 -19.36 7.97
C ALA A 54 -0.88 -19.67 8.84
N VAL A 55 -0.23 -18.68 9.43
CA VAL A 55 0.96 -18.89 10.27
C VAL A 55 0.68 -19.65 11.57
N THR A 56 -0.56 -19.70 12.05
CA THR A 56 -0.94 -20.51 13.21
C THR A 56 -1.21 -21.97 12.86
N GLU A 57 -1.46 -22.29 11.59
CA GLU A 57 -1.77 -23.65 11.13
C GLU A 57 -0.55 -24.41 10.62
N ILE A 58 0.49 -23.71 10.18
CA ILE A 58 1.73 -24.36 9.71
C ILE A 58 2.52 -24.95 10.88
N LYS A 59 3.25 -26.02 10.61
CA LYS A 59 4.09 -26.69 11.62
C LYS A 59 5.48 -26.10 11.74
N SER A 60 5.92 -25.34 10.76
CA SER A 60 7.23 -24.69 10.77
C SER A 60 7.17 -23.44 11.63
N ASP A 61 8.11 -23.28 12.55
CA ASP A 61 8.30 -22.05 13.30
C ASP A 61 9.19 -21.05 12.55
N ASP A 62 9.84 -21.50 11.46
CA ASP A 62 10.71 -20.68 10.63
C ASP A 62 9.94 -20.11 9.44
N TRP A 63 9.39 -18.94 9.62
CA TRP A 63 8.67 -18.21 8.59
C TRP A 63 8.94 -16.70 8.65
N ARG A 64 8.84 -16.07 7.48
CA ARG A 64 8.98 -14.61 7.33
C ARG A 64 7.85 -14.08 6.46
N ILE A 65 7.53 -12.81 6.63
CA ILE A 65 6.54 -12.07 5.85
C ILE A 65 7.22 -10.87 5.22
N SER A 66 6.90 -10.59 3.96
CA SER A 66 7.18 -9.34 3.28
C SER A 66 5.88 -8.78 2.72
N CYS A 67 5.47 -7.60 3.16
CA CYS A 67 4.19 -6.98 2.84
C CYS A 67 4.40 -5.54 2.41
N SER A 68 4.29 -5.25 1.12
CA SER A 68 4.34 -3.88 0.61
C SER A 68 3.00 -3.17 0.81
N PRO A 69 3.01 -1.93 1.30
CA PRO A 69 1.79 -1.14 1.46
C PRO A 69 1.21 -0.74 0.10
N HIS A 70 -0.10 -0.63 0.03
CA HIS A 70 -0.88 -0.18 -1.13
C HIS A 70 -0.76 -1.01 -2.41
N HIS A 71 0.23 -1.90 -2.52
CA HIS A 71 0.41 -2.73 -3.71
C HIS A 71 -0.63 -3.85 -3.75
N ASN A 72 -1.08 -4.16 -4.98
CA ASN A 72 -1.84 -5.34 -5.32
C ASN A 72 -0.88 -6.31 -6.01
N HIS A 73 -1.11 -7.52 -6.10
CA HIS A 73 -0.49 -8.65 -6.84
C HIS A 73 0.89 -8.44 -7.54
N GLN A 74 1.62 -7.41 -7.19
CA GLN A 74 2.98 -7.09 -7.63
C GLN A 74 3.71 -6.32 -6.53
N ASP A 75 5.02 -6.44 -6.52
CA ASP A 75 5.85 -5.83 -5.51
C ASP A 75 7.01 -5.01 -6.12
N THR A 76 7.79 -4.40 -5.25
CA THR A 76 9.00 -3.66 -5.62
C THR A 76 10.24 -4.34 -5.01
N ALA A 77 11.41 -3.96 -5.51
CA ALA A 77 12.67 -4.63 -5.19
C ALA A 77 12.94 -4.88 -3.70
N PRO A 78 12.73 -3.94 -2.77
CA PRO A 78 13.01 -4.19 -1.34
C PRO A 78 12.12 -5.28 -0.72
N TYR A 79 10.93 -5.52 -1.28
CA TYR A 79 10.01 -6.56 -0.81
C TYR A 79 10.26 -7.89 -1.52
N GLU A 80 10.46 -7.88 -2.83
CA GLU A 80 10.67 -9.09 -3.63
C GLU A 80 12.01 -9.78 -3.34
N VAL A 81 13.07 -9.02 -3.06
CA VAL A 81 14.41 -9.56 -2.80
C VAL A 81 14.45 -10.50 -1.59
N GLY A 82 13.54 -10.33 -0.64
CA GLY A 82 13.38 -11.20 0.51
C GLY A 82 13.25 -12.67 0.11
N THR A 83 12.55 -12.98 -0.97
CA THR A 83 12.41 -14.35 -1.49
C THR A 83 13.75 -14.92 -1.95
N GLN A 84 14.55 -14.16 -2.68
CA GLN A 84 15.87 -14.61 -3.12
C GLN A 84 16.78 -14.86 -1.93
N LEU A 85 16.82 -13.92 -0.96
CA LEU A 85 17.60 -14.06 0.26
C LEU A 85 17.17 -15.29 1.07
N TRP A 86 15.88 -15.56 1.14
CA TRP A 86 15.31 -16.73 1.81
C TRP A 86 15.79 -18.05 1.20
N PHE A 87 15.75 -18.14 -0.13
CA PHE A 87 16.29 -19.33 -0.80
C PHE A 87 17.81 -19.43 -0.67
N ASP A 88 18.53 -18.32 -0.72
CA ASP A 88 19.98 -18.33 -0.54
C ASP A 88 20.37 -18.75 0.87
N GLN A 89 19.65 -18.32 1.90
CA GLN A 89 19.81 -18.80 3.27
C GLN A 89 19.58 -20.32 3.36
N ALA A 90 18.45 -20.80 2.86
CA ALA A 90 18.05 -22.20 3.01
C ALA A 90 18.90 -23.18 2.17
N LEU A 91 19.35 -22.76 0.98
CA LEU A 91 19.99 -23.66 0.01
C LEU A 91 21.49 -23.49 -0.06
N LYS A 92 22.04 -22.32 0.29
CA LYS A 92 23.47 -21.99 0.15
C LYS A 92 24.14 -21.66 1.48
N GLY A 93 23.38 -21.57 2.58
CA GLY A 93 23.91 -21.14 3.88
C GLY A 93 24.37 -19.68 3.86
N GLY A 94 23.68 -18.82 3.10
CA GLY A 94 23.98 -17.42 2.94
C GLY A 94 23.63 -16.55 4.15
N LEU A 95 23.28 -15.30 3.90
CA LEU A 95 22.85 -14.36 4.91
C LEU A 95 21.68 -14.94 5.73
N GLN A 96 21.81 -14.92 7.05
CA GLN A 96 20.71 -15.27 7.94
C GLN A 96 19.77 -14.07 8.05
N LEU A 97 18.51 -14.25 7.62
CA LEU A 97 17.51 -13.21 7.73
C LEU A 97 17.09 -13.04 9.20
N PRO A 98 16.85 -11.79 9.63
CA PRO A 98 16.32 -11.51 10.95
C PRO A 98 15.00 -12.24 11.22
N GLU A 99 14.64 -12.36 12.50
CA GLU A 99 13.35 -12.91 12.89
C GLU A 99 12.19 -12.02 12.43
N THR A 100 11.01 -12.62 12.24
CA THR A 100 9.79 -11.85 11.91
C THR A 100 9.52 -10.81 12.99
N PRO A 101 9.37 -9.52 12.65
CA PRO A 101 9.08 -8.48 13.62
C PRO A 101 7.79 -8.79 14.39
N HIS A 102 7.81 -8.55 15.70
CA HIS A 102 6.61 -8.66 16.53
C HIS A 102 5.99 -7.28 16.73
N ILE A 103 4.67 -7.21 16.54
CA ILE A 103 3.88 -5.99 16.78
C ILE A 103 2.90 -6.23 17.93
N ASP A 104 2.69 -5.22 18.76
CA ASP A 104 1.72 -5.20 19.85
C ASP A 104 0.96 -3.86 19.88
N PHE A 105 -0.37 -3.93 20.08
CA PHE A 105 -1.22 -2.77 20.25
C PHE A 105 -1.46 -2.46 21.71
N GLN A 106 -1.18 -1.21 22.08
CA GLN A 106 -1.62 -0.62 23.34
C GLN A 106 -2.79 0.31 23.09
N LEU A 107 -4.01 -0.17 23.29
CA LEU A 107 -5.23 0.62 23.14
C LEU A 107 -5.52 1.49 24.36
N ASN A 108 -5.28 0.98 25.57
CA ASN A 108 -5.55 1.65 26.86
C ASN A 108 -4.45 2.67 27.20
N THR A 109 -4.31 3.73 26.41
CA THR A 109 -3.39 4.81 26.69
C THR A 109 -4.07 5.95 27.44
N LYS A 110 -3.31 6.74 28.20
CA LYS A 110 -3.86 7.92 28.91
C LYS A 110 -4.40 8.99 27.96
N SER A 111 -3.86 9.07 26.76
CA SER A 111 -4.28 10.03 25.73
C SER A 111 -5.50 9.56 24.93
N GLY A 112 -5.89 8.28 25.04
CA GLY A 112 -6.88 7.66 24.16
C GLY A 112 -6.39 7.42 22.74
N ILE A 113 -5.09 7.64 22.46
CA ILE A 113 -4.47 7.40 21.15
C ILE A 113 -3.86 5.99 21.17
N PRO A 114 -4.26 5.07 20.28
CA PRO A 114 -3.61 3.76 20.18
C PRO A 114 -2.12 3.91 19.90
N CYS A 115 -1.30 3.12 20.58
CA CYS A 115 0.13 3.07 20.33
C CYS A 115 0.52 1.68 19.82
N CYS A 116 1.25 1.63 18.72
CA CYS A 116 1.89 0.41 18.22
C CYS A 116 3.30 0.31 18.77
N ARG A 117 3.66 -0.88 19.27
CA ARG A 117 5.03 -1.23 19.67
C ARG A 117 5.55 -2.33 18.76
N VAL A 118 6.80 -2.20 18.34
CA VAL A 118 7.45 -3.16 17.45
C VAL A 118 8.77 -3.61 18.07
N GLN A 119 8.93 -4.92 18.16
CA GLN A 119 10.20 -5.57 18.48
C GLN A 119 10.77 -6.10 17.17
N ALA A 120 11.90 -5.52 16.75
CA ALA A 120 12.64 -5.92 15.57
C ALA A 120 13.93 -6.63 15.98
N ASP A 121 14.30 -7.69 15.27
CA ASP A 121 15.55 -8.38 15.46
C ASP A 121 16.73 -7.49 14.98
N PRO A 122 17.67 -7.11 15.86
CA PRO A 122 18.78 -6.22 15.50
C PRO A 122 19.97 -6.98 14.90
N SER A 123 19.84 -8.22 14.47
CA SER A 123 20.91 -9.03 13.88
C SER A 123 21.52 -8.43 12.62
N LEU A 124 20.77 -7.57 11.93
CA LEU A 124 21.24 -6.74 10.82
C LEU A 124 20.93 -5.26 11.07
N PRO A 125 21.65 -4.32 10.42
CA PRO A 125 21.38 -2.90 10.55
C PRO A 125 19.95 -2.56 10.12
N ILE A 126 19.20 -1.93 11.02
CA ILE A 126 17.84 -1.45 10.78
C ILE A 126 17.93 -0.01 10.27
N ARG A 127 17.39 0.22 9.08
CA ARG A 127 17.27 1.55 8.46
C ARG A 127 16.06 2.33 8.96
N SER A 128 14.89 1.67 8.98
CA SER A 128 13.65 2.25 9.46
C SER A 128 12.70 1.18 9.98
N VAL A 129 11.79 1.60 10.84
CA VAL A 129 10.60 0.83 11.22
C VAL A 129 9.38 1.70 10.94
N ASP A 130 8.53 1.23 10.04
CA ASP A 130 7.39 1.94 9.51
C ASP A 130 6.10 1.21 9.86
N ILE A 131 5.15 1.89 10.48
CA ILE A 131 3.86 1.32 10.81
C ILE A 131 2.83 1.78 9.78
N TYR A 132 2.13 0.80 9.20
CA TYR A 132 1.02 1.03 8.29
C TYR A 132 -0.26 0.60 8.95
N PHE A 133 -1.27 1.47 8.93
CA PHE A 133 -2.57 1.17 9.52
C PHE A 133 -3.72 1.62 8.63
N THR A 134 -4.84 0.91 8.71
CA THR A 134 -6.03 1.21 7.91
C THR A 134 -7.29 1.17 8.74
N ARG A 135 -8.29 1.92 8.31
CA ARG A 135 -9.67 1.89 8.79
C ARG A 135 -10.59 1.10 7.84
N HIS A 136 -10.07 0.61 6.71
CA HIS A 136 -10.79 -0.18 5.71
C HIS A 136 -10.60 -1.69 5.93
N GLY A 137 -10.56 -2.11 7.19
CA GLY A 137 -10.37 -3.49 7.58
C GLY A 137 -11.71 -4.25 7.62
N GLU A 138 -12.09 -4.90 6.52
CA GLU A 138 -13.19 -5.87 6.51
C GLU A 138 -12.63 -7.25 6.19
N PRO A 139 -12.72 -8.22 7.13
CA PRO A 139 -12.32 -9.60 6.84
C PRO A 139 -13.12 -10.14 5.65
N GLY A 140 -12.41 -10.62 4.63
CA GLY A 140 -13.06 -11.11 3.41
C GLY A 140 -13.72 -10.03 2.54
N GLY A 141 -13.46 -8.74 2.80
CA GLY A 141 -14.00 -7.62 2.04
C GLY A 141 -13.68 -7.69 0.54
N THR A 142 -14.59 -7.22 -0.30
CA THR A 142 -14.42 -7.22 -1.77
C THR A 142 -13.54 -6.07 -2.27
N ASP A 143 -13.27 -5.09 -1.41
CA ASP A 143 -12.59 -3.84 -1.79
C ASP A 143 -11.15 -3.75 -1.26
N VAL A 144 -10.51 -4.88 -1.03
CA VAL A 144 -9.13 -4.94 -0.53
C VAL A 144 -8.14 -4.16 -1.41
N VAL A 145 -8.37 -4.14 -2.72
CA VAL A 145 -7.48 -3.49 -3.70
C VAL A 145 -7.39 -1.96 -3.55
N ASN A 146 -8.36 -1.35 -2.88
CA ASN A 146 -8.45 0.10 -2.70
C ASN A 146 -8.24 0.55 -1.26
N ARG A 147 -7.78 -0.33 -0.37
CA ARG A 147 -7.46 0.05 1.01
C ARG A 147 -6.41 1.15 1.03
N PHE A 148 -6.68 2.22 1.75
CA PHE A 148 -5.65 3.19 2.08
C PHE A 148 -4.98 2.78 3.40
N TRP A 149 -3.66 2.79 3.39
CA TRP A 149 -2.83 2.54 4.56
C TRP A 149 -2.14 3.84 4.96
N HIS A 150 -2.50 4.38 6.11
CA HIS A 150 -1.78 5.49 6.72
C HIS A 150 -0.38 5.03 7.11
N HIS A 151 0.59 5.89 6.91
CA HIS A 151 1.97 5.67 7.32
C HIS A 151 2.31 6.47 8.57
N THR A 152 3.05 5.87 9.49
CA THR A 152 3.69 6.57 10.60
C THR A 152 5.03 5.93 10.92
N PRO A 153 6.14 6.71 10.94
CA PRO A 153 7.45 6.20 11.32
C PRO A 153 7.47 5.89 12.82
N ALA A 154 8.05 4.75 13.18
CA ALA A 154 8.25 4.41 14.58
C ALA A 154 9.56 5.04 15.12
N VAL A 155 9.55 5.42 16.37
CA VAL A 155 10.70 5.97 17.09
C VAL A 155 11.23 4.94 18.06
N LEU A 156 12.54 4.72 18.04
CA LEU A 156 13.23 3.82 18.96
C LEU A 156 13.41 4.49 20.32
N THR A 157 12.85 3.88 21.37
CA THR A 157 13.01 4.32 22.75
C THR A 157 13.21 3.10 23.64
N ASP A 158 14.29 3.06 24.40
CA ASP A 158 14.63 1.97 25.32
C ASP A 158 14.57 0.57 24.68
N GLY A 159 15.08 0.46 23.44
CA GLY A 159 15.14 -0.80 22.68
C GLY A 159 13.81 -1.25 22.05
N THR A 160 12.76 -0.45 22.14
CA THR A 160 11.46 -0.72 21.54
C THR A 160 11.08 0.38 20.56
N TRP A 161 10.70 0.00 19.36
CA TRP A 161 10.14 0.93 18.37
C TRP A 161 8.67 1.17 18.68
N SER A 162 8.22 2.41 18.60
CA SER A 162 6.81 2.73 18.85
C SER A 162 6.32 3.93 18.06
N ALA A 163 5.01 3.94 17.75
CA ALA A 163 4.34 5.08 17.16
C ALA A 163 2.88 5.16 17.63
N ASP A 164 2.41 6.39 17.80
CA ASP A 164 1.01 6.68 18.07
C ASP A 164 0.20 6.68 16.76
N LEU A 165 -0.98 6.06 16.79
CA LEU A 165 -1.87 5.95 15.64
C LEU A 165 -3.02 6.94 15.80
N HIS A 166 -2.92 8.07 15.14
CA HIS A 166 -3.95 9.09 15.15
C HIS A 166 -5.11 8.71 14.22
N LEU A 167 -6.31 8.54 14.76
CA LEU A 167 -7.49 8.07 14.03
C LEU A 167 -8.44 9.22 13.70
N THR A 168 -9.05 9.17 12.52
CA THR A 168 -10.09 10.13 12.10
C THR A 168 -11.46 9.76 12.68
N ASN A 169 -11.72 8.46 12.91
CA ASN A 169 -12.93 7.95 13.52
C ASN A 169 -12.63 6.71 14.35
N VAL A 170 -13.61 6.26 15.14
CA VAL A 170 -13.55 5.03 15.96
C VAL A 170 -14.71 4.07 15.69
N ASN A 171 -15.47 4.32 14.64
CA ASN A 171 -16.63 3.53 14.22
C ASN A 171 -16.31 2.50 13.12
N GLN A 172 -15.04 2.28 12.86
CA GLN A 172 -14.51 1.27 11.94
C GLN A 172 -13.40 0.49 12.64
N PRO A 173 -13.08 -0.75 12.21
CA PRO A 173 -11.98 -1.52 12.80
C PRO A 173 -10.62 -0.84 12.55
N LEU A 174 -9.64 -1.12 13.37
CA LEU A 174 -8.25 -0.68 13.22
C LEU A 174 -7.38 -1.89 12.92
N TRP A 175 -6.74 -1.89 11.76
CA TRP A 175 -5.76 -2.90 11.37
C TRP A 175 -4.41 -2.24 11.16
N ALA A 176 -3.34 -2.86 11.64
CA ALA A 176 -1.99 -2.38 11.40
C ALA A 176 -0.97 -3.51 11.32
N TYR A 177 0.12 -3.23 10.64
CA TYR A 177 1.33 -4.05 10.61
C TYR A 177 2.56 -3.13 10.55
N ALA A 178 3.71 -3.68 10.88
CA ALA A 178 4.97 -2.97 10.83
C ALA A 178 5.85 -3.54 9.72
N ASN A 179 6.55 -2.66 9.02
CA ASN A 179 7.64 -2.98 8.11
C ASN A 179 8.97 -2.56 8.74
N VAL A 180 9.90 -3.49 8.81
CA VAL A 180 11.28 -3.24 9.23
C VAL A 180 12.17 -3.31 8.00
N CYS A 181 12.75 -2.19 7.63
CA CYS A 181 13.69 -2.07 6.53
C CYS A 181 15.12 -2.34 7.04
N TYR A 182 15.75 -3.36 6.49
CA TYR A 182 17.13 -3.74 6.80
C TYR A 182 18.09 -3.34 5.69
N GLU A 183 19.31 -2.97 6.06
CA GLU A 183 20.38 -2.70 5.11
C GLU A 183 21.19 -3.96 4.80
N LEU A 184 21.60 -4.08 3.55
CA LEU A 184 22.50 -5.11 3.08
C LEU A 184 23.93 -4.55 2.92
N ASP A 185 24.93 -5.30 3.30
CA ASP A 185 26.33 -4.91 3.13
C ASP A 185 26.68 -4.64 1.66
N LYS A 186 26.04 -5.34 0.74
CA LYS A 186 26.25 -5.23 -0.70
C LYS A 186 24.92 -5.22 -1.46
N PRO A 187 24.84 -4.47 -2.56
CA PRO A 187 23.71 -4.53 -3.44
C PRO A 187 23.47 -5.95 -3.98
N ILE A 188 22.21 -6.35 -4.04
CA ILE A 188 21.77 -7.62 -4.63
C ILE A 188 20.97 -7.33 -5.87
N THR A 189 21.31 -8.01 -6.96
CA THR A 189 20.56 -7.99 -8.20
C THR A 189 19.73 -9.26 -8.34
N GLY A 190 18.45 -9.09 -8.59
CA GLY A 190 17.49 -10.17 -8.75
C GLY A 190 16.52 -9.94 -9.89
N ALA A 191 15.70 -10.94 -10.17
CA ALA A 191 14.59 -10.84 -11.10
C ALA A 191 13.28 -10.89 -10.30
N GLY A 192 12.50 -9.81 -10.42
CA GLY A 192 11.21 -9.71 -9.79
C GLY A 192 10.08 -10.20 -10.69
N TYR A 193 8.86 -9.89 -10.27
CA TYR A 193 7.64 -10.23 -10.99
C TYR A 193 7.69 -9.70 -12.44
N TYR A 194 7.20 -10.46 -13.38
CA TYR A 194 7.34 -10.21 -14.82
C TYR A 194 8.79 -10.13 -15.32
N TYR A 195 9.73 -10.86 -14.71
CA TYR A 195 11.14 -10.93 -15.12
C TYR A 195 11.85 -9.57 -15.16
N ARG A 196 11.39 -8.62 -14.38
CA ARG A 196 12.10 -7.35 -14.23
C ARG A 196 13.37 -7.57 -13.40
N VAL A 197 14.48 -7.11 -13.94
CA VAL A 197 15.74 -7.07 -13.21
C VAL A 197 15.75 -5.84 -12.33
N TYR A 198 16.07 -6.02 -11.06
CA TYR A 198 16.24 -4.93 -10.09
C TYR A 198 17.56 -5.09 -9.34
N THR A 199 18.03 -4.01 -8.76
CA THR A 199 19.15 -3.98 -7.80
C THR A 199 18.71 -3.23 -6.56
N THR A 200 18.92 -3.81 -5.39
CA THR A 200 18.60 -3.20 -4.11
C THR A 200 19.68 -3.45 -3.08
N GLN A 201 19.89 -2.50 -2.15
CA GLN A 201 20.77 -2.63 -1.00
C GLN A 201 19.98 -2.69 0.31
N GLN A 202 18.68 -2.95 0.22
CA GLN A 202 17.80 -3.07 1.36
C GLN A 202 16.73 -4.14 1.09
N PHE A 203 16.19 -4.70 2.17
CA PHE A 203 15.02 -5.59 2.13
C PHE A 203 14.10 -5.30 3.30
N VAL A 204 12.85 -5.71 3.18
CA VAL A 204 11.81 -5.47 4.18
C VAL A 204 11.30 -6.80 4.72
N LEU A 205 11.21 -6.90 6.04
CA LEU A 205 10.44 -7.91 6.74
C LEU A 205 9.25 -7.24 7.44
N SER A 206 8.10 -7.87 7.36
CA SER A 206 6.86 -7.37 7.93
C SER A 206 6.45 -8.17 9.15
N SER A 207 5.82 -7.51 10.10
CA SER A 207 5.14 -8.18 11.20
C SER A 207 3.89 -8.92 10.70
N ARG A 208 3.32 -9.73 11.57
CA ARG A 208 1.91 -10.12 11.43
C ARG A 208 1.05 -8.86 11.50
N MET A 209 -0.15 -8.95 10.94
CA MET A 209 -1.13 -7.87 11.07
C MET A 209 -1.92 -8.03 12.38
N GLU A 210 -1.99 -6.96 13.14
CA GLU A 210 -2.87 -6.84 14.30
C GLU A 210 -4.21 -6.21 13.88
N MET A 211 -5.30 -6.81 14.32
CA MET A 211 -6.66 -6.39 13.99
C MET A 211 -7.45 -6.13 15.28
N ARG A 212 -8.09 -4.98 15.37
CA ARG A 212 -8.96 -4.60 16.50
C ARG A 212 -10.33 -4.21 15.96
N THR A 213 -11.36 -4.72 16.61
CA THR A 213 -12.74 -4.43 16.26
C THR A 213 -13.16 -3.05 16.78
N VAL A 214 -14.32 -2.58 16.35
CA VAL A 214 -14.93 -1.35 16.86
C VAL A 214 -15.21 -1.48 18.37
N GLU A 215 -15.64 -2.67 18.81
CA GLU A 215 -15.90 -2.99 20.21
C GLU A 215 -14.64 -2.92 21.06
N ASP A 216 -13.49 -3.43 20.54
CA ASP A 216 -12.19 -3.35 21.21
C ASP A 216 -11.78 -1.88 21.42
N LEU A 217 -11.93 -1.06 20.39
CA LEU A 217 -11.60 0.37 20.45
C LEU A 217 -12.49 1.11 21.48
N ALA A 218 -13.78 0.82 21.46
CA ALA A 218 -14.74 1.42 22.38
C ALA A 218 -14.47 0.99 23.83
N ALA A 219 -14.22 -0.30 24.07
CA ALA A 219 -13.92 -0.83 25.40
C ALA A 219 -12.63 -0.24 25.98
N ALA A 220 -11.65 0.07 25.12
CA ALA A 220 -10.39 0.69 25.50
C ALA A 220 -10.45 2.22 25.64
N GLY A 221 -11.56 2.86 25.28
CA GLY A 221 -11.72 4.32 25.34
C GLY A 221 -10.92 5.07 24.29
N VAL A 222 -10.64 4.44 23.15
CA VAL A 222 -9.90 5.06 22.04
C VAL A 222 -10.67 6.27 21.51
N GLN A 223 -9.93 7.33 21.19
CA GLN A 223 -10.47 8.60 20.71
C GLN A 223 -10.08 8.88 19.25
N ALA A 224 -10.97 9.54 18.52
CA ALA A 224 -10.65 10.15 17.25
C ALA A 224 -9.87 11.45 17.50
N THR A 225 -8.61 11.50 17.11
CA THR A 225 -7.70 12.62 17.37
C THR A 225 -7.30 13.38 16.11
N GLN A 226 -7.63 12.85 14.94
CA GLN A 226 -7.48 13.54 13.66
C GLN A 226 -8.84 14.05 13.15
N LYS A 227 -8.78 15.15 12.37
CA LYS A 227 -9.96 15.68 11.68
C LYS A 227 -9.84 15.45 10.18
N PRO A 228 -10.97 15.35 9.47
CA PRO A 228 -10.96 15.48 8.02
C PRO A 228 -10.22 16.74 7.57
N THR A 229 -9.54 16.68 6.45
CA THR A 229 -8.75 17.77 5.88
C THR A 229 -9.03 17.93 4.40
N LEU A 230 -8.94 19.17 3.93
CA LEU A 230 -8.99 19.47 2.50
C LEU A 230 -7.63 19.23 1.82
N LEU A 231 -6.53 19.22 2.57
CA LEU A 231 -5.20 18.92 2.05
C LEU A 231 -5.05 17.41 1.88
N ILE A 232 -4.93 16.95 0.64
CA ILE A 232 -4.71 15.54 0.29
C ILE A 232 -3.22 15.20 0.41
N GLU A 233 -2.35 16.12 -0.13
CA GLU A 233 -0.90 15.92 -0.14
C GLU A 233 -0.17 17.26 -0.23
N ASP A 234 0.84 17.45 0.61
CA ASP A 234 1.72 18.63 0.60
C ASP A 234 2.99 18.42 -0.25
N PHE A 235 3.35 17.14 -0.49
CA PHE A 235 4.56 16.70 -1.16
C PHE A 235 5.85 17.05 -0.43
N GLU A 236 5.78 17.18 0.90
CA GLU A 236 6.96 17.29 1.76
C GLU A 236 7.76 15.95 1.76
N PRO A 237 8.97 15.90 2.29
CA PRO A 237 9.74 14.67 2.37
C PRO A 237 8.91 13.51 2.93
N ASP A 238 9.13 12.32 2.37
CA ASP A 238 8.44 11.07 2.76
C ASP A 238 6.98 10.92 2.29
N TRP A 239 6.44 11.85 1.50
CA TRP A 239 5.08 11.73 0.93
C TRP A 239 4.86 10.41 0.16
N GLU A 240 5.91 9.84 -0.43
CA GLU A 240 5.84 8.60 -1.21
C GLU A 240 5.46 7.37 -0.36
N TYR A 241 5.56 7.41 0.98
CA TYR A 241 5.13 6.28 1.83
C TYR A 241 3.63 5.97 1.76
N GLU A 242 2.81 6.97 1.43
CA GLU A 242 1.36 6.83 1.25
C GLU A 242 0.94 6.80 -0.23
N TRP A 243 1.94 6.69 -1.11
CA TRP A 243 1.76 6.53 -2.55
C TRP A 243 2.50 5.28 -3.01
N PHE A 244 2.11 4.74 -4.16
CA PHE A 244 2.73 3.53 -4.70
C PHE A 244 2.93 3.60 -6.21
N THR A 245 3.78 2.73 -6.73
CA THR A 245 4.01 2.55 -8.15
C THR A 245 4.52 1.15 -8.43
N TYR A 246 4.09 0.56 -9.52
CA TYR A 246 4.68 -0.68 -10.05
C TYR A 246 5.90 -0.43 -10.95
N ARG A 247 6.29 0.84 -11.09
CA ARG A 247 7.41 1.28 -11.93
C ARG A 247 8.24 2.32 -11.20
N PRO A 248 9.05 1.91 -10.21
CA PRO A 248 9.83 2.84 -9.39
C PRO A 248 10.83 3.67 -10.20
N GLU A 249 11.22 3.21 -11.39
CA GLU A 249 12.06 3.95 -12.36
C GLU A 249 11.31 5.12 -13.01
N LYS A 250 9.98 5.17 -12.91
CA LYS A 250 9.14 6.26 -13.38
C LYS A 250 8.75 7.17 -12.22
N TRP A 251 8.48 8.44 -12.50
CA TRP A 251 8.02 9.37 -11.47
C TRP A 251 6.53 9.25 -11.14
N GLY A 252 5.74 8.64 -12.02
CA GLY A 252 4.30 8.50 -11.80
C GLY A 252 3.96 7.71 -10.53
N ARG A 253 2.95 8.18 -9.80
CA ARG A 253 2.51 7.61 -8.51
C ARG A 253 1.00 7.51 -8.44
N LYS A 254 0.53 6.61 -7.59
CA LYS A 254 -0.87 6.34 -7.28
C LYS A 254 -1.09 6.39 -5.78
N THR A 255 -2.30 6.74 -5.37
CA THR A 255 -2.72 6.68 -3.96
C THR A 255 -4.20 6.37 -3.82
N HIS A 256 -4.55 5.74 -2.70
CA HIS A 256 -5.93 5.54 -2.28
C HIS A 256 -6.38 6.57 -1.20
N LYS A 257 -5.62 7.64 -0.97
CA LYS A 257 -5.94 8.69 0.02
C LYS A 257 -7.37 9.18 -0.09
N ILE A 258 -7.84 9.47 -1.31
CA ILE A 258 -9.19 10.00 -1.54
C ILE A 258 -10.33 9.01 -1.21
N HIS A 259 -10.01 7.73 -1.01
CA HIS A 259 -10.94 6.73 -0.48
C HIS A 259 -11.07 6.80 1.04
N ASP A 260 -10.06 7.31 1.74
CA ASP A 260 -10.09 7.43 3.20
C ASP A 260 -10.93 8.65 3.65
N GLN A 261 -11.71 8.46 4.71
CA GLN A 261 -12.60 9.48 5.27
C GLN A 261 -11.89 10.80 5.58
N ARG A 262 -10.60 10.76 5.91
CA ARG A 262 -9.81 11.95 6.20
C ARG A 262 -9.71 12.90 5.03
N TYR A 263 -9.67 12.37 3.81
CA TYR A 263 -9.38 13.11 2.58
C TYR A 263 -10.56 13.17 1.60
N GLN A 264 -11.72 12.65 2.00
CA GLN A 264 -12.90 12.65 1.15
C GLN A 264 -13.33 14.08 0.79
N PRO A 265 -13.72 14.31 -0.48
CA PRO A 265 -14.14 15.61 -0.95
C PRO A 265 -15.50 16.01 -0.35
N PRO A 266 -15.63 17.23 0.21
CA PRO A 266 -16.93 17.81 0.47
C PRO A 266 -17.74 18.04 -0.82
N ALA A 267 -19.04 18.27 -0.70
CA ALA A 267 -19.87 18.58 -1.85
C ALA A 267 -19.46 19.94 -2.48
N GLY A 268 -19.46 20.00 -3.81
CA GLY A 268 -19.25 21.24 -4.56
C GLY A 268 -17.80 21.73 -4.66
N VAL A 269 -16.83 20.92 -4.21
CA VAL A 269 -15.40 21.30 -4.28
C VAL A 269 -14.79 20.99 -5.64
N ARG A 270 -13.63 21.59 -5.89
CA ARG A 270 -12.74 21.33 -7.04
C ARG A 270 -11.40 20.79 -6.54
N LEU A 271 -10.69 20.04 -7.38
CA LEU A 271 -9.34 19.56 -7.11
C LEU A 271 -8.33 20.62 -7.55
N ALA A 272 -7.43 21.01 -6.65
CA ALA A 272 -6.36 21.96 -6.94
C ALA A 272 -4.98 21.35 -6.68
N LEU A 273 -4.02 21.71 -7.53
CA LEU A 273 -2.63 21.26 -7.46
C LEU A 273 -1.71 22.34 -8.01
N SER A 274 -0.57 22.55 -7.36
CA SER A 274 0.52 23.36 -7.93
C SER A 274 1.61 22.44 -8.48
N VAL A 275 1.98 22.64 -9.74
CA VAL A 275 2.98 21.80 -10.42
C VAL A 275 4.01 22.66 -11.16
N ARG A 276 5.27 22.25 -11.11
CA ARG A 276 6.36 22.85 -11.89
C ARG A 276 7.01 21.80 -12.75
N SER A 277 7.16 22.11 -14.01
CA SER A 277 7.90 21.32 -15.02
C SER A 277 8.95 22.24 -15.68
N ALA A 278 10.18 21.74 -15.84
CA ALA A 278 11.24 22.53 -16.51
C ALA A 278 10.94 22.80 -17.97
N HIS A 279 10.25 21.88 -18.63
CA HIS A 279 9.88 21.95 -20.06
C HIS A 279 8.36 21.93 -20.24
N PRO A 280 7.84 22.36 -21.40
CA PRO A 280 6.45 22.11 -21.74
C PRO A 280 6.19 20.59 -21.73
N ASN A 281 5.17 20.17 -20.96
CA ASN A 281 4.82 18.77 -20.79
C ASN A 281 3.31 18.62 -20.66
N THR A 282 2.82 17.40 -20.75
CA THR A 282 1.42 17.03 -20.41
C THR A 282 1.43 16.18 -19.15
N LEU A 283 0.84 16.72 -18.08
CA LEU A 283 0.54 15.96 -16.87
C LEU A 283 -0.80 15.26 -17.06
N VAL A 284 -0.85 13.97 -16.77
CA VAL A 284 -2.10 13.22 -16.71
C VAL A 284 -2.48 13.00 -15.25
N ILE A 285 -3.70 13.40 -14.89
CA ILE A 285 -4.29 13.13 -13.58
C ILE A 285 -5.41 12.13 -13.78
N GLY A 286 -5.29 10.99 -13.11
CA GLY A 286 -6.27 9.89 -13.18
C GLY A 286 -7.08 9.76 -11.89
N LEU A 287 -8.35 9.39 -12.02
CA LEU A 287 -9.30 9.14 -10.92
C LEU A 287 -10.13 7.89 -11.24
N GLY A 288 -9.78 6.76 -10.62
CA GLY A 288 -10.45 5.50 -10.96
C GLY A 288 -10.43 5.22 -12.47
N GLU A 289 -11.58 5.16 -13.11
CA GLU A 289 -11.73 4.92 -14.56
C GLU A 289 -11.66 6.20 -15.42
N TYR A 290 -11.46 7.36 -14.80
CA TYR A 290 -11.46 8.67 -15.45
C TYR A 290 -10.06 9.28 -15.43
N ALA A 291 -9.79 10.16 -16.40
CA ALA A 291 -8.57 10.97 -16.39
C ALA A 291 -8.74 12.27 -17.18
N THR A 292 -7.83 13.20 -16.92
CA THR A 292 -7.69 14.45 -17.66
C THR A 292 -6.23 14.75 -18.00
N GLU A 293 -6.02 15.58 -19.02
CA GLU A 293 -4.70 16.11 -19.42
C GLU A 293 -4.58 17.56 -19.01
N VAL A 294 -3.45 17.90 -18.43
CA VAL A 294 -3.10 19.28 -18.06
C VAL A 294 -1.83 19.67 -18.81
N HIS A 295 -1.95 20.65 -19.70
CA HIS A 295 -0.81 21.17 -20.44
C HIS A 295 0.00 22.15 -19.58
N LEU A 296 1.27 21.86 -19.39
CA LEU A 296 2.21 22.65 -18.64
C LEU A 296 3.07 23.46 -19.59
N THR A 297 3.20 24.75 -19.32
CA THR A 297 3.99 25.66 -20.15
C THR A 297 5.49 25.50 -19.99
N GLY A 298 5.92 24.84 -18.91
CA GLY A 298 7.35 24.72 -18.55
C GLY A 298 7.91 26.00 -17.91
N GLY A 299 9.12 25.88 -17.38
CA GLY A 299 9.85 27.00 -16.77
C GLY A 299 9.96 26.90 -15.24
N PRO A 300 10.57 27.92 -14.59
CA PRO A 300 10.93 27.87 -13.17
C PRO A 300 9.74 28.09 -12.21
N GLN A 301 8.61 28.56 -12.70
CA GLN A 301 7.45 28.93 -11.89
C GLN A 301 6.49 27.75 -11.72
N PHE A 302 5.81 27.70 -10.58
CA PHE A 302 4.68 26.79 -10.38
C PHE A 302 3.46 27.26 -11.16
N GLN A 303 2.84 26.32 -11.86
CA GLN A 303 1.55 26.52 -12.51
C GLN A 303 0.45 25.98 -11.58
N SER A 304 -0.56 26.77 -11.32
CA SER A 304 -1.74 26.36 -10.59
C SER A 304 -2.70 25.63 -11.52
N VAL A 305 -3.14 24.47 -11.11
CA VAL A 305 -4.13 23.63 -11.78
C VAL A 305 -5.36 23.56 -10.91
N VAL A 306 -6.53 23.84 -11.47
CA VAL A 306 -7.84 23.72 -10.78
C VAL A 306 -8.77 22.97 -11.70
N LEU A 307 -9.34 21.87 -11.21
CA LEU A 307 -10.16 20.94 -11.99
C LEU A 307 -11.49 20.67 -11.27
N SER A 308 -12.57 20.69 -12.03
CA SER A 308 -13.87 20.19 -11.62
C SER A 308 -13.99 18.69 -11.98
N HIS A 309 -15.00 18.01 -11.45
CA HIS A 309 -15.17 16.60 -11.79
C HIS A 309 -15.49 16.39 -13.28
N GLU A 310 -16.16 17.34 -13.93
CA GLU A 310 -16.51 17.26 -15.36
C GLU A 310 -15.27 17.32 -16.28
N ASP A 311 -14.12 17.82 -15.79
CA ASP A 311 -12.87 17.85 -16.55
C ASP A 311 -12.28 16.45 -16.74
N PHE A 312 -12.73 15.47 -15.97
CA PHE A 312 -12.27 14.10 -16.04
C PHE A 312 -13.25 13.26 -16.90
N THR A 313 -12.73 12.52 -17.85
CA THR A 313 -13.54 11.69 -18.74
C THR A 313 -13.04 10.26 -18.76
N ASN A 314 -13.94 9.30 -18.92
CA ASN A 314 -13.62 7.88 -19.07
C ASN A 314 -13.18 7.50 -20.49
N ALA A 315 -12.96 6.21 -20.74
CA ALA A 315 -12.55 5.71 -22.07
C ALA A 315 -13.56 6.00 -23.19
N GLU A 316 -14.82 6.22 -22.86
CA GLU A 316 -15.90 6.55 -23.81
C GLU A 316 -16.08 8.08 -24.00
N GLY A 317 -15.31 8.89 -23.27
CA GLY A 317 -15.42 10.36 -23.28
C GLY A 317 -16.54 10.92 -22.40
N LYS A 318 -17.18 10.09 -21.57
CA LYS A 318 -18.21 10.55 -20.63
C LYS A 318 -17.57 11.22 -19.42
N PRO A 319 -18.05 12.40 -18.99
CA PRO A 319 -17.49 13.11 -17.84
C PRO A 319 -17.82 12.39 -16.53
N LEU A 320 -16.95 12.60 -15.54
CA LEU A 320 -17.22 12.25 -14.15
C LEU A 320 -18.32 13.17 -13.60
N THR A 321 -19.34 12.60 -12.98
CA THR A 321 -20.51 13.35 -12.53
C THR A 321 -20.45 13.77 -11.05
N THR A 322 -19.60 13.13 -10.27
CA THR A 322 -19.41 13.39 -8.84
C THR A 322 -18.06 12.86 -8.39
N TRP A 323 -17.50 13.45 -7.34
CA TRP A 323 -16.31 12.90 -6.67
C TRP A 323 -16.59 11.66 -5.82
N ALA A 324 -17.85 11.34 -5.56
CA ALA A 324 -18.21 10.16 -4.77
C ALA A 324 -17.71 8.88 -5.46
N ASP A 325 -17.38 7.89 -4.65
CA ASP A 325 -16.95 6.56 -5.09
C ASP A 325 -15.61 6.49 -5.83
N ILE A 326 -14.88 7.59 -5.94
CA ILE A 326 -13.51 7.59 -6.45
C ILE A 326 -12.57 7.07 -5.36
N LYS A 327 -11.85 5.99 -5.68
CA LYS A 327 -11.02 5.27 -4.72
C LYS A 327 -9.51 5.37 -4.98
N GLU A 328 -9.12 5.75 -6.19
CA GLU A 328 -7.72 5.88 -6.59
C GLU A 328 -7.47 7.20 -7.32
N LEU A 329 -6.39 7.89 -6.94
CA LEU A 329 -5.84 9.06 -7.62
C LEU A 329 -4.47 8.72 -8.20
N ARG A 330 -4.21 9.18 -9.41
CA ARG A 330 -2.95 8.94 -10.12
C ARG A 330 -2.37 10.25 -10.66
N LEU A 331 -1.05 10.38 -10.58
CA LEU A 331 -0.27 11.41 -11.24
C LEU A 331 0.72 10.71 -12.18
N GLY A 332 0.74 11.08 -13.45
CA GLY A 332 1.60 10.43 -14.44
C GLY A 332 1.83 11.25 -15.69
N ASP A 333 2.68 10.74 -16.57
CA ASP A 333 2.99 11.32 -17.88
C ASP A 333 2.12 10.72 -18.99
N GLN A 334 1.46 9.60 -18.70
CA GLN A 334 0.56 8.92 -19.63
C GLN A 334 -0.41 8.01 -18.89
N GLU A 335 -1.56 7.79 -19.51
CA GLU A 335 -2.58 6.86 -18.99
C GLU A 335 -3.28 6.16 -20.17
N THR A 336 -3.70 4.93 -19.94
CA THR A 336 -4.53 4.20 -20.91
C THR A 336 -5.82 3.78 -20.22
N LEU A 337 -6.88 4.52 -20.48
CA LEU A 337 -8.22 4.19 -20.02
C LEU A 337 -8.81 3.06 -20.85
N LYS A 338 -9.49 2.13 -20.20
CA LYS A 338 -10.17 1.02 -20.83
C LYS A 338 -11.56 0.86 -20.24
N SER A 339 -12.55 0.59 -21.07
CA SER A 339 -13.87 0.15 -20.64
C SER A 339 -14.41 -0.91 -21.59
N LYS A 340 -15.34 -1.71 -21.10
CA LYS A 340 -16.02 -2.72 -21.91
C LYS A 340 -17.52 -2.53 -21.74
N THR A 341 -18.18 -2.04 -22.78
CA THR A 341 -19.61 -1.81 -22.81
C THR A 341 -20.24 -2.59 -23.97
N ASN A 342 -21.25 -3.40 -23.70
CA ASN A 342 -21.95 -4.22 -24.71
C ASN A 342 -21.02 -5.07 -25.58
N GLN A 343 -20.03 -5.74 -24.96
CA GLN A 343 -18.98 -6.55 -25.60
C GLN A 343 -18.00 -5.75 -26.49
N LYS A 344 -18.13 -4.42 -26.56
CA LYS A 344 -17.20 -3.55 -27.28
C LYS A 344 -16.16 -2.99 -26.29
N GLU A 345 -14.89 -3.19 -26.62
CA GLU A 345 -13.78 -2.59 -25.88
C GLU A 345 -13.56 -1.15 -26.36
N HIS A 346 -13.55 -0.22 -25.41
CA HIS A 346 -13.14 1.17 -25.64
C HIS A 346 -11.78 1.38 -25.01
N LYS A 347 -10.89 2.04 -25.75
CA LYS A 347 -9.55 2.36 -25.29
C LYS A 347 -9.22 3.80 -25.64
N ARG A 348 -8.75 4.56 -24.66
CA ARG A 348 -8.30 5.94 -24.84
C ARG A 348 -6.94 6.13 -24.20
N GLN A 349 -6.00 6.65 -24.96
CA GLN A 349 -4.68 7.01 -24.46
C GLN A 349 -4.63 8.52 -24.19
N LEU A 350 -4.07 8.90 -23.06
CA LEU A 350 -3.80 10.26 -22.64
C LEU A 350 -2.30 10.41 -22.35
N GLY A 351 -1.79 11.64 -22.53
CA GLY A 351 -0.37 11.94 -22.39
C GLY A 351 0.48 11.34 -23.52
N GLY A 352 1.77 11.46 -23.40
CA GLY A 352 2.68 11.05 -24.48
C GLY A 352 4.13 10.87 -24.03
N GLY A 353 4.34 10.79 -22.73
CA GLY A 353 5.67 10.75 -22.14
C GLY A 353 6.08 12.12 -21.57
N TRP A 354 7.17 12.12 -20.82
CA TRP A 354 7.67 13.29 -20.12
C TRP A 354 9.05 13.70 -20.61
N GLN A 355 9.25 15.00 -20.78
CA GLN A 355 10.55 15.57 -21.21
C GLN A 355 11.28 16.18 -20.01
N GLY A 356 12.57 15.85 -19.86
CA GLY A 356 13.43 16.41 -18.84
C GLY A 356 13.24 15.78 -17.45
N GLU A 357 13.54 16.57 -16.41
CA GLU A 357 13.46 16.14 -15.01
C GLU A 357 12.01 15.89 -14.58
N LYS A 358 11.85 15.05 -13.54
CA LYS A 358 10.54 14.78 -12.94
C LYS A 358 9.87 16.08 -12.48
N PRO A 359 8.52 16.14 -12.48
CA PRO A 359 7.79 17.32 -11.99
C PRO A 359 8.01 17.53 -10.50
N VAL A 360 7.84 18.76 -10.05
CA VAL A 360 7.75 19.11 -8.63
C VAL A 360 6.31 19.52 -8.35
N PHE A 361 5.72 18.86 -7.35
CA PHE A 361 4.35 19.10 -6.93
C PHE A 361 4.30 19.85 -5.61
N ARG A 362 3.17 20.55 -5.35
CA ARG A 362 2.81 21.17 -4.07
C ARG A 362 1.31 21.20 -3.91
N ASN A 363 0.85 21.04 -2.67
CA ASN A 363 -0.52 21.36 -2.25
C ASN A 363 -1.61 20.75 -3.14
N LEU A 364 -1.67 19.42 -3.22
CA LEU A 364 -2.84 18.73 -3.78
C LEU A 364 -3.97 18.82 -2.75
N HIS A 365 -5.07 19.50 -3.06
CA HIS A 365 -6.12 19.76 -2.09
C HIS A 365 -7.48 20.06 -2.73
N TRP A 366 -8.52 19.94 -1.94
CA TRP A 366 -9.86 20.34 -2.31
C TRP A 366 -10.06 21.85 -2.04
N ILE A 367 -10.67 22.55 -2.99
CA ILE A 367 -11.04 23.97 -2.85
C ILE A 367 -12.54 24.14 -3.12
N PRO A 368 -13.20 25.10 -2.42
CA PRO A 368 -14.61 25.43 -2.66
C PRO A 368 -14.92 25.84 -4.09
#